data_f8dc1b53bcd971a4e808f08ad0055197
#
_entry.id   f8dc1b53bcd971a4e808f08ad0055197
#
_cell.length_a   1.000
_cell.length_b   1.000
_cell.length_c   1.000
_cell.angle_alpha   90.00
_cell.angle_beta   90.00
_cell.angle_gamma   90.00
#
_symmetry.space_group_name_H-M   'P 1'
#
loop_
_entity.id
_entity.type
_entity.pdbx_description
1 polymer ?
#
loop_
_entity_poly.entity_id
_entity_poly.type
_entity_poly.pdbx_seq_one_letter_code
_entity_poly.pdbx_strand_id
1 'polypeptide(L)'
;MNLSRVWAVAYKEWREVLRDRLFFTMAFVLPLCIFLVLGWGISFDVEKIPFAVLDQDRTAMSRDFLHRFIDSRYFNYKGDVRSEREFDALLAHSDIRFAIVIPPKFQERLLAGQSTSVQSLIDGVFPYRGQVTRSYVSGIIANFNRQSLAGYLTETRGLSQEQALSRVAPVLLEPRYLYNQALRSQWSMASGLMMLVLMVTPPFLTALGVVREKENGSIYNIYASTISRSEFILGKFLPYLLISCLNILVLWWVVMNVFGTPFKGDPLFYYAASVIYVICTAGVGLLVSLLVQTQVAAITLTMVISFVPAMLYSGLLVPIESMEPGTRFEAHLFPTLYYLRISWGSFLKGLGWTELWFEVAALMLYAVILWVVGYLNFHKRPRR
;
A
#
# COMPACT_ATOMS: atom_id res chain seq x y z
N MET A 1 34.12 24.16 11.63
CA MET A 1 33.60 23.50 10.42
C MET A 1 33.85 24.43 9.22
N ASN A 2 34.55 23.96 8.20
CA ASN A 2 34.89 24.75 7.04
C ASN A 2 33.95 24.40 5.85
N LEU A 3 33.06 25.33 5.47
CA LEU A 3 32.06 25.12 4.42
C LEU A 3 32.65 24.78 3.06
N SER A 4 33.84 25.33 2.73
CA SER A 4 34.54 25.01 1.45
C SER A 4 34.92 23.53 1.38
N ARG A 5 35.31 22.92 2.50
CA ARG A 5 35.64 21.48 2.56
C ARG A 5 34.38 20.60 2.39
N VAL A 6 33.29 21.00 3.05
CA VAL A 6 31.98 20.33 2.89
C VAL A 6 31.57 20.40 1.43
N TRP A 7 31.63 21.56 0.81
CA TRP A 7 31.28 21.75 -0.58
C TRP A 7 32.19 20.95 -1.55
N ALA A 8 33.48 20.88 -1.29
CA ALA A 8 34.39 20.09 -2.11
C ALA A 8 34.02 18.59 -2.10
N VAL A 9 33.70 18.05 -0.92
CA VAL A 9 33.23 16.66 -0.80
C VAL A 9 31.89 16.49 -1.51
N ALA A 10 30.94 17.39 -1.29
CA ALA A 10 29.61 17.32 -1.91
C ALA A 10 29.70 17.41 -3.45
N TYR A 11 30.54 18.29 -3.98
CA TYR A 11 30.74 18.43 -5.43
C TYR A 11 31.37 17.18 -6.06
N LYS A 12 32.31 16.55 -5.36
CA LYS A 12 32.89 15.26 -5.78
C LYS A 12 31.79 14.19 -5.88
N GLU A 13 31.01 14.02 -4.83
CA GLU A 13 29.92 13.03 -4.78
C GLU A 13 28.88 13.28 -5.88
N TRP A 14 28.47 14.55 -6.06
CA TRP A 14 27.53 14.92 -7.11
C TRP A 14 28.02 14.49 -8.50
N ARG A 15 29.31 14.74 -8.80
CA ARG A 15 29.91 14.31 -10.07
C ARG A 15 29.99 12.78 -10.19
N GLU A 16 30.25 12.08 -9.11
CA GLU A 16 30.29 10.61 -9.09
C GLU A 16 28.90 10.02 -9.36
N VAL A 17 27.85 10.53 -8.73
CA VAL A 17 26.48 10.09 -9.00
C VAL A 17 26.08 10.28 -10.46
N LEU A 18 26.43 11.40 -11.07
CA LEU A 18 26.06 11.69 -12.46
C LEU A 18 26.89 10.90 -13.50
N ARG A 19 28.13 10.51 -13.16
CA ARG A 19 29.03 9.79 -14.08
C ARG A 19 28.96 8.28 -13.97
N ASP A 20 28.61 7.77 -12.80
CA ASP A 20 28.51 6.34 -12.56
C ASP A 20 27.10 5.85 -12.89
N ARG A 21 27.00 4.92 -13.85
CA ARG A 21 25.72 4.37 -14.33
C ARG A 21 24.93 3.68 -13.21
N LEU A 22 25.62 2.99 -12.29
CA LEU A 22 24.97 2.31 -11.17
C LEU A 22 24.34 3.32 -10.22
N PHE A 23 25.11 4.34 -9.81
CA PHE A 23 24.58 5.38 -8.92
C PHE A 23 23.47 6.20 -9.56
N PHE A 24 23.60 6.55 -10.83
CA PHE A 24 22.55 7.26 -11.56
C PHE A 24 21.26 6.45 -11.61
N THR A 25 21.38 5.16 -11.92
CA THR A 25 20.21 4.26 -11.95
C THR A 25 19.57 4.14 -10.57
N MET A 26 20.35 3.95 -9.51
CA MET A 26 19.85 3.88 -8.14
C MET A 26 19.24 5.20 -7.66
N ALA A 27 19.75 6.34 -8.12
CA ALA A 27 19.29 7.66 -7.73
C ALA A 27 17.97 8.08 -8.38
N PHE A 28 17.77 7.77 -9.66
CA PHE A 28 16.67 8.32 -10.46
C PHE A 28 15.76 7.26 -11.08
N VAL A 29 16.33 6.17 -11.60
CA VAL A 29 15.53 5.14 -12.32
C VAL A 29 14.89 4.18 -11.34
N LEU A 30 15.64 3.69 -10.36
CA LEU A 30 15.14 2.71 -9.39
C LEU A 30 13.93 3.19 -8.59
N PRO A 31 13.90 4.43 -8.01
CA PRO A 31 12.73 4.94 -7.30
C PRO A 31 11.47 4.90 -8.15
N LEU A 32 11.57 5.36 -9.38
CA LEU A 32 10.45 5.42 -10.32
C LEU A 32 10.00 4.02 -10.76
N CYS A 33 10.97 3.13 -11.07
CA CYS A 33 10.67 1.75 -11.45
C CYS A 33 9.96 0.99 -10.32
N ILE A 34 10.49 1.05 -9.08
CA ILE A 34 9.84 0.41 -7.93
C ILE A 34 8.43 0.96 -7.76
N PHE A 35 8.28 2.29 -7.82
CA PHE A 35 6.99 2.94 -7.65
C PHE A 35 5.96 2.50 -8.70
N LEU A 36 6.33 2.52 -9.98
CA LEU A 36 5.43 2.16 -11.08
C LEU A 36 5.09 0.66 -11.07
N VAL A 37 6.09 -0.21 -10.87
CA VAL A 37 5.88 -1.66 -10.83
C VAL A 37 4.95 -2.05 -9.67
N LEU A 38 5.19 -1.52 -8.48
CA LEU A 38 4.34 -1.83 -7.33
C LEU A 38 2.99 -1.12 -7.40
N GLY A 39 2.93 0.11 -7.92
CA GLY A 39 1.72 0.90 -8.04
C GLY A 39 0.69 0.32 -9.01
N TRP A 40 1.14 -0.32 -10.08
CA TRP A 40 0.28 -1.07 -10.99
C TRP A 40 0.16 -2.55 -10.63
N GLY A 41 1.20 -3.14 -10.01
CA GLY A 41 1.22 -4.55 -9.65
C GLY A 41 0.35 -4.89 -8.43
N ILE A 42 0.17 -3.96 -7.50
CA ILE A 42 -0.61 -4.19 -6.28
C ILE A 42 -1.97 -3.49 -6.40
N SER A 43 -3.02 -4.28 -6.62
CA SER A 43 -4.40 -3.80 -6.56
C SER A 43 -5.19 -4.64 -5.57
N PHE A 44 -5.87 -3.97 -4.65
CA PHE A 44 -6.84 -4.59 -3.74
C PHE A 44 -8.28 -4.42 -4.22
N ASP A 45 -8.49 -3.84 -5.39
CA ASP A 45 -9.82 -3.75 -5.98
C ASP A 45 -10.28 -5.16 -6.39
N VAL A 46 -11.39 -5.58 -5.84
CA VAL A 46 -11.99 -6.88 -6.13
C VAL A 46 -13.16 -6.65 -7.06
N GLU A 47 -12.88 -6.65 -8.35
CA GLU A 47 -13.87 -6.48 -9.42
C GLU A 47 -13.77 -7.64 -10.41
N LYS A 48 -14.84 -7.83 -11.20
CA LYS A 48 -14.92 -8.87 -12.24
C LYS A 48 -14.57 -10.27 -11.73
N ILE A 49 -15.08 -10.63 -10.54
CA ILE A 49 -14.86 -11.94 -9.93
C ILE A 49 -15.43 -13.01 -10.86
N PRO A 50 -14.61 -13.90 -11.42
CA PRO A 50 -15.09 -14.93 -12.32
C PRO A 50 -15.94 -15.93 -11.54
N PHE A 51 -17.18 -16.20 -12.01
CA PHE A 51 -18.08 -17.13 -11.36
C PHE A 51 -18.82 -18.00 -12.34
N ALA A 52 -19.22 -19.19 -11.85
CA ALA A 52 -20.07 -20.13 -12.58
C ALA A 52 -21.30 -20.49 -11.73
N VAL A 53 -22.29 -21.07 -12.36
CA VAL A 53 -23.59 -21.33 -11.77
C VAL A 53 -24.03 -22.76 -12.03
N LEU A 54 -24.64 -23.37 -11.01
CA LEU A 54 -25.42 -24.60 -11.13
C LEU A 54 -26.88 -24.27 -10.78
N ASP A 55 -27.66 -23.95 -11.78
CA ASP A 55 -29.10 -23.71 -11.59
C ASP A 55 -29.89 -25.02 -11.78
N GLN A 56 -30.34 -25.62 -10.65
CA GLN A 56 -31.09 -26.85 -10.64
C GLN A 56 -32.61 -26.56 -10.74
N ASP A 57 -33.04 -25.32 -10.56
CA ASP A 57 -34.48 -24.92 -10.66
C ASP A 57 -34.89 -24.52 -12.07
N ARG A 58 -34.04 -23.80 -12.78
CA ARG A 58 -34.23 -23.35 -14.18
C ARG A 58 -35.52 -22.58 -14.44
N THR A 59 -36.04 -21.89 -13.45
CA THR A 59 -37.29 -21.12 -13.52
C THR A 59 -37.05 -19.67 -13.89
N ALA A 60 -38.13 -18.90 -14.04
CA ALA A 60 -38.01 -17.45 -14.29
C ALA A 60 -37.40 -16.72 -13.10
N MET A 61 -37.73 -17.15 -11.87
CA MET A 61 -37.23 -16.51 -10.63
C MET A 61 -35.76 -16.85 -10.36
N SER A 62 -35.29 -18.08 -10.69
CA SER A 62 -33.89 -18.42 -10.58
C SER A 62 -33.05 -17.61 -11.58
N ARG A 63 -33.55 -17.38 -12.80
CA ARG A 63 -32.89 -16.51 -13.79
C ARG A 63 -32.85 -15.06 -13.36
N ASP A 64 -33.96 -14.49 -12.82
CA ASP A 64 -33.94 -13.11 -12.29
C ASP A 64 -32.90 -12.96 -11.15
N PHE A 65 -32.84 -13.94 -10.26
CA PHE A 65 -31.84 -13.98 -9.21
C PHE A 65 -30.41 -13.96 -9.78
N LEU A 66 -30.13 -14.77 -10.80
CA LEU A 66 -28.81 -14.85 -11.46
C LEU A 66 -28.44 -13.58 -12.22
N HIS A 67 -29.40 -12.95 -12.91
CA HIS A 67 -29.16 -11.71 -13.64
C HIS A 67 -28.62 -10.60 -12.75
N ARG A 68 -28.99 -10.56 -11.46
CA ARG A 68 -28.47 -9.57 -10.49
C ARG A 68 -26.97 -9.71 -10.24
N PHE A 69 -26.42 -10.92 -10.40
CA PHE A 69 -24.97 -11.15 -10.36
C PHE A 69 -24.33 -10.84 -11.72
N ILE A 70 -24.96 -11.26 -12.82
CA ILE A 70 -24.44 -11.07 -14.18
C ILE A 70 -24.33 -9.58 -14.51
N ASP A 71 -25.33 -8.79 -14.16
CA ASP A 71 -25.41 -7.35 -14.42
C ASP A 71 -24.58 -6.52 -13.42
N SER A 72 -24.04 -7.16 -12.40
CA SER A 72 -23.20 -6.48 -11.41
C SER A 72 -21.77 -6.29 -11.94
N ARG A 73 -21.22 -5.09 -11.80
CA ARG A 73 -19.81 -4.79 -12.14
C ARG A 73 -18.79 -5.63 -11.38
N TYR A 74 -19.19 -6.24 -10.27
CA TYR A 74 -18.29 -6.98 -9.38
C TYR A 74 -18.04 -8.41 -9.85
N PHE A 75 -18.94 -8.96 -10.68
CA PHE A 75 -18.91 -10.34 -11.10
C PHE A 75 -18.71 -10.49 -12.62
N ASN A 76 -18.05 -11.58 -13.03
CA ASN A 76 -17.84 -11.95 -14.42
C ASN A 76 -18.35 -13.39 -14.64
N TYR A 77 -19.50 -13.52 -15.25
CA TYR A 77 -20.11 -14.79 -15.53
C TYR A 77 -19.33 -15.62 -16.55
N LYS A 78 -19.01 -16.86 -16.19
CA LYS A 78 -18.21 -17.79 -17.01
C LYS A 78 -19.05 -18.91 -17.63
N GLY A 79 -20.28 -19.05 -17.19
CA GLY A 79 -21.21 -20.07 -17.75
C GLY A 79 -21.85 -20.94 -16.67
N ASP A 80 -22.77 -21.80 -17.14
CA ASP A 80 -23.41 -22.81 -16.32
C ASP A 80 -22.57 -24.09 -16.29
N VAL A 81 -22.56 -24.73 -15.12
CA VAL A 81 -21.96 -26.05 -14.91
C VAL A 81 -23.07 -27.09 -14.75
N ARG A 82 -22.72 -28.35 -15.00
CA ARG A 82 -23.69 -29.45 -14.95
C ARG A 82 -23.68 -30.22 -13.64
N SER A 83 -22.61 -30.09 -12.86
CA SER A 83 -22.43 -30.81 -11.60
C SER A 83 -21.53 -30.05 -10.64
N GLU A 84 -21.65 -30.33 -9.34
CA GLU A 84 -20.78 -29.75 -8.31
C GLU A 84 -19.31 -30.14 -8.49
N ARG A 85 -19.01 -31.32 -9.03
CA ARG A 85 -17.63 -31.76 -9.31
C ARG A 85 -16.91 -30.89 -10.35
N GLU A 86 -17.68 -30.27 -11.23
CA GLU A 86 -17.14 -29.35 -12.22
C GLU A 86 -16.66 -28.04 -11.56
N PHE A 87 -17.33 -27.60 -10.50
CA PHE A 87 -16.86 -26.47 -9.69
C PHE A 87 -15.52 -26.75 -9.03
N ASP A 88 -15.31 -27.95 -8.48
CA ASP A 88 -14.05 -28.29 -7.83
C ASP A 88 -12.87 -28.17 -8.79
N ALA A 89 -13.06 -28.62 -10.04
CA ALA A 89 -12.03 -28.48 -11.08
C ALA A 89 -11.79 -27.01 -11.45
N LEU A 90 -12.85 -26.23 -11.68
CA LEU A 90 -12.73 -24.82 -12.05
C LEU A 90 -12.15 -23.95 -10.92
N LEU A 91 -12.50 -24.21 -9.67
CA LEU A 91 -11.93 -23.56 -8.50
C LEU A 91 -10.45 -23.94 -8.30
N ALA A 92 -10.10 -25.22 -8.45
CA ALA A 92 -8.74 -25.70 -8.31
C ALA A 92 -7.79 -25.07 -9.36
N HIS A 93 -8.26 -24.89 -10.60
CA HIS A 93 -7.51 -24.22 -11.67
C HIS A 93 -7.60 -22.70 -11.63
N SER A 94 -8.40 -22.16 -10.69
CA SER A 94 -8.62 -20.72 -10.57
C SER A 94 -9.33 -20.06 -11.78
N ASP A 95 -10.01 -20.84 -12.59
CA ASP A 95 -10.82 -20.36 -13.73
C ASP A 95 -12.03 -19.60 -13.21
N ILE A 96 -12.56 -20.01 -12.04
CA ILE A 96 -13.53 -19.27 -11.26
C ILE A 96 -13.03 -19.06 -9.83
N ARG A 97 -13.60 -18.05 -9.16
CA ARG A 97 -13.31 -17.73 -7.75
C ARG A 97 -14.54 -17.79 -6.86
N PHE A 98 -15.69 -17.95 -7.50
CA PHE A 98 -16.97 -17.98 -6.86
C PHE A 98 -17.92 -18.91 -7.65
N ALA A 99 -18.76 -19.65 -6.94
CA ALA A 99 -19.79 -20.48 -7.55
C ALA A 99 -21.12 -20.34 -6.80
N ILE A 100 -22.22 -20.42 -7.54
CA ILE A 100 -23.58 -20.37 -7.01
C ILE A 100 -24.28 -21.67 -7.35
N VAL A 101 -24.91 -22.29 -6.34
CA VAL A 101 -25.81 -23.43 -6.53
C VAL A 101 -27.22 -23.01 -6.12
N ILE A 102 -28.12 -22.99 -7.09
CA ILE A 102 -29.56 -22.76 -6.82
C ILE A 102 -30.23 -24.13 -6.70
N PRO A 103 -30.86 -24.43 -5.56
CA PRO A 103 -31.49 -25.73 -5.33
C PRO A 103 -32.75 -25.93 -6.18
N PRO A 104 -33.18 -27.18 -6.40
CA PRO A 104 -34.44 -27.45 -7.07
C PRO A 104 -35.61 -26.90 -6.23
N LYS A 105 -36.70 -26.54 -6.92
CA LYS A 105 -37.92 -25.97 -6.32
C LYS A 105 -37.68 -24.61 -5.61
N PHE A 106 -36.68 -23.83 -6.10
CA PHE A 106 -36.39 -22.51 -5.57
C PHE A 106 -37.57 -21.56 -5.70
N GLN A 107 -38.16 -21.46 -6.90
CA GLN A 107 -39.35 -20.64 -7.15
C GLN A 107 -40.57 -21.14 -6.38
N GLU A 108 -40.84 -22.45 -6.41
CA GLU A 108 -42.00 -23.06 -5.72
C GLU A 108 -42.00 -22.71 -4.22
N ARG A 109 -40.88 -22.87 -3.55
CA ARG A 109 -40.73 -22.55 -2.12
C ARG A 109 -40.90 -21.06 -1.82
N LEU A 110 -40.28 -20.20 -2.62
CA LEU A 110 -40.40 -18.75 -2.43
C LEU A 110 -41.84 -18.26 -2.61
N LEU A 111 -42.55 -18.75 -3.62
CA LEU A 111 -43.96 -18.42 -3.85
C LEU A 111 -44.88 -18.99 -2.74
N ALA A 112 -44.51 -20.11 -2.12
CA ALA A 112 -45.18 -20.66 -0.97
C ALA A 112 -44.85 -19.93 0.36
N GLY A 113 -44.03 -18.86 0.34
CA GLY A 113 -43.61 -18.14 1.53
C GLY A 113 -42.63 -18.92 2.41
N GLN A 114 -42.00 -19.96 1.88
CA GLN A 114 -41.02 -20.79 2.58
C GLN A 114 -39.61 -20.28 2.33
N SER A 115 -38.75 -20.41 3.32
CA SER A 115 -37.32 -20.10 3.14
C SER A 115 -36.62 -21.13 2.25
N THR A 116 -35.71 -20.67 1.42
CA THR A 116 -34.81 -21.51 0.64
C THR A 116 -33.41 -21.02 0.79
N SER A 117 -32.42 -21.91 0.67
CA SER A 117 -31.00 -21.55 0.77
C SER A 117 -30.30 -21.72 -0.57
N VAL A 118 -29.60 -20.70 -0.99
CA VAL A 118 -28.69 -20.75 -2.12
C VAL A 118 -27.28 -20.96 -1.57
N GLN A 119 -26.58 -21.97 -2.07
CA GLN A 119 -25.22 -22.24 -1.64
C GLN A 119 -24.26 -21.36 -2.45
N SER A 120 -23.31 -20.78 -1.76
CA SER A 120 -22.22 -20.01 -2.38
C SER A 120 -20.88 -20.61 -2.00
N LEU A 121 -20.10 -21.04 -3.00
CA LEU A 121 -18.75 -21.55 -2.84
C LEU A 121 -17.77 -20.42 -3.20
N ILE A 122 -16.94 -20.03 -2.24
CA ILE A 122 -16.01 -18.90 -2.40
C ILE A 122 -14.58 -19.41 -2.23
N ASP A 123 -13.68 -19.09 -3.17
CA ASP A 123 -12.26 -19.36 -3.03
C ASP A 123 -11.68 -18.58 -1.84
N GLY A 124 -11.27 -19.31 -0.81
CA GLY A 124 -10.73 -18.78 0.44
C GLY A 124 -9.20 -18.67 0.47
N VAL A 125 -8.48 -19.00 -0.61
CA VAL A 125 -7.00 -18.93 -0.67
C VAL A 125 -6.51 -17.52 -0.32
N PHE A 126 -7.22 -16.49 -0.76
CA PHE A 126 -6.98 -15.10 -0.40
C PHE A 126 -8.10 -14.58 0.52
N PRO A 127 -7.92 -14.60 1.86
CA PRO A 127 -9.00 -14.29 2.83
C PRO A 127 -9.67 -12.94 2.58
N TYR A 128 -8.88 -11.90 2.25
CA TYR A 128 -9.41 -10.56 1.95
C TYR A 128 -10.38 -10.59 0.75
N ARG A 129 -9.98 -11.24 -0.35
CA ARG A 129 -10.84 -11.36 -1.55
C ARG A 129 -12.09 -12.17 -1.25
N GLY A 130 -11.96 -13.26 -0.48
CA GLY A 130 -13.09 -14.07 -0.02
C GLY A 130 -14.09 -13.26 0.80
N GLN A 131 -13.61 -12.46 1.75
CA GLN A 131 -14.45 -11.58 2.57
C GLN A 131 -15.18 -10.52 1.75
N VAL A 132 -14.51 -9.87 0.80
CA VAL A 132 -15.12 -8.89 -0.10
C VAL A 132 -16.16 -9.56 -0.99
N THR A 133 -15.86 -10.72 -1.59
CA THR A 133 -16.80 -11.51 -2.39
C THR A 133 -18.06 -11.84 -1.60
N ARG A 134 -17.89 -12.34 -0.36
CA ARG A 134 -19.01 -12.62 0.55
C ARG A 134 -19.88 -11.38 0.80
N SER A 135 -19.25 -10.23 1.00
CA SER A 135 -19.98 -8.97 1.22
C SER A 135 -20.82 -8.57 0.02
N TYR A 136 -20.30 -8.71 -1.20
CA TYR A 136 -21.04 -8.44 -2.43
C TYR A 136 -22.21 -9.41 -2.62
N VAL A 137 -21.97 -10.70 -2.42
CA VAL A 137 -23.00 -11.73 -2.48
C VAL A 137 -24.13 -11.43 -1.48
N SER A 138 -23.79 -11.15 -0.23
CA SER A 138 -24.75 -10.80 0.82
C SER A 138 -25.57 -9.56 0.46
N GLY A 139 -24.96 -8.54 -0.14
CA GLY A 139 -25.65 -7.33 -0.59
C GLY A 139 -26.68 -7.61 -1.71
N ILE A 140 -26.31 -8.45 -2.69
CA ILE A 140 -27.21 -8.84 -3.78
C ILE A 140 -28.38 -9.66 -3.23
N ILE A 141 -28.13 -10.64 -2.33
CA ILE A 141 -29.16 -11.45 -1.71
C ILE A 141 -30.12 -10.60 -0.87
N ALA A 142 -29.60 -9.67 -0.07
CA ALA A 142 -30.41 -8.77 0.73
C ALA A 142 -31.33 -7.89 -0.14
N ASN A 143 -30.83 -7.40 -1.27
CA ASN A 143 -31.63 -6.63 -2.22
C ASN A 143 -32.70 -7.48 -2.90
N PHE A 144 -32.37 -8.71 -3.32
CA PHE A 144 -33.31 -9.67 -3.86
C PHE A 144 -34.44 -9.98 -2.87
N ASN A 145 -34.12 -10.34 -1.62
CA ASN A 145 -35.06 -10.63 -0.57
C ASN A 145 -36.01 -9.43 -0.32
N ARG A 146 -35.45 -8.21 -0.26
CA ARG A 146 -36.25 -7.00 -0.06
C ARG A 146 -37.25 -6.78 -1.18
N GLN A 147 -36.82 -6.94 -2.43
CA GLN A 147 -37.72 -6.74 -3.57
C GLN A 147 -38.76 -7.85 -3.70
N SER A 148 -38.38 -9.10 -3.47
CA SER A 148 -39.28 -10.23 -3.51
C SER A 148 -40.38 -10.10 -2.44
N LEU A 149 -40.02 -9.72 -1.21
CA LEU A 149 -40.99 -9.52 -0.10
C LEU A 149 -41.88 -8.30 -0.37
N ALA A 150 -41.34 -7.20 -0.96
CA ALA A 150 -42.16 -6.05 -1.33
C ALA A 150 -43.18 -6.43 -2.45
N GLY A 151 -42.73 -7.19 -3.47
CA GLY A 151 -43.61 -7.73 -4.50
C GLY A 151 -44.77 -8.57 -3.92
N TYR A 152 -44.42 -9.47 -3.01
CA TYR A 152 -45.43 -10.27 -2.30
C TYR A 152 -46.46 -9.42 -1.53
N LEU A 153 -46.02 -8.37 -0.83
CA LEU A 153 -46.92 -7.45 -0.13
C LEU A 153 -47.78 -6.61 -1.07
N THR A 154 -47.27 -6.25 -2.24
CA THR A 154 -48.00 -5.55 -3.27
C THR A 154 -49.14 -6.43 -3.82
N GLU A 155 -48.85 -7.68 -4.15
CA GLU A 155 -49.83 -8.63 -4.71
C GLU A 155 -50.88 -9.09 -3.68
N THR A 156 -50.45 -9.36 -2.44
CA THR A 156 -51.35 -9.95 -1.42
C THR A 156 -52.11 -8.93 -0.61
N ARG A 157 -51.55 -7.72 -0.41
CA ARG A 157 -52.15 -6.67 0.44
C ARG A 157 -52.56 -5.41 -0.33
N GLY A 158 -52.39 -5.37 -1.62
CA GLY A 158 -52.75 -4.22 -2.44
C GLY A 158 -51.98 -2.94 -2.11
N LEU A 159 -50.79 -3.07 -1.49
CA LEU A 159 -49.93 -1.92 -1.15
C LEU A 159 -49.26 -1.37 -2.41
N SER A 160 -49.02 -0.07 -2.44
CA SER A 160 -48.13 0.46 -3.46
C SER A 160 -46.68 -0.07 -3.26
N GLN A 161 -45.89 -0.12 -4.30
CA GLN A 161 -44.50 -0.61 -4.22
C GLN A 161 -43.67 0.17 -3.20
N GLU A 162 -43.87 1.48 -3.10
CA GLU A 162 -43.22 2.32 -2.12
C GLU A 162 -43.60 2.01 -0.68
N GLN A 163 -44.92 1.81 -0.43
CA GLN A 163 -45.42 1.40 0.85
C GLN A 163 -44.98 -0.01 1.27
N ALA A 164 -44.88 -0.92 0.31
CA ALA A 164 -44.37 -2.26 0.54
C ALA A 164 -42.90 -2.24 0.92
N LEU A 165 -42.08 -1.51 0.15
CA LEU A 165 -40.62 -1.34 0.42
C LEU A 165 -40.35 -0.69 1.78
N SER A 166 -41.11 0.33 2.17
CA SER A 166 -40.97 0.99 3.49
C SER A 166 -41.32 0.08 4.66
N ARG A 167 -42.25 -0.87 4.47
CA ARG A 167 -42.59 -1.86 5.49
C ARG A 167 -41.59 -2.99 5.61
N VAL A 168 -41.00 -3.40 4.49
CA VAL A 168 -39.99 -4.47 4.45
C VAL A 168 -38.64 -4.01 5.02
N ALA A 169 -38.30 -2.78 4.78
CA ALA A 169 -37.03 -2.19 5.26
C ALA A 169 -37.26 -0.81 5.88
N PRO A 170 -37.79 -0.76 7.12
CA PRO A 170 -38.09 0.51 7.80
C PRO A 170 -36.83 1.29 8.15
N VAL A 171 -35.67 0.63 8.20
CA VAL A 171 -34.36 1.27 8.38
C VAL A 171 -33.52 1.06 7.13
N LEU A 172 -33.13 2.16 6.49
CA LEU A 172 -32.24 2.16 5.33
C LEU A 172 -30.82 2.49 5.79
N LEU A 173 -29.86 1.67 5.38
CA LEU A 173 -28.45 1.98 5.56
C LEU A 173 -27.99 2.84 4.37
N GLU A 174 -27.64 4.09 4.63
CA GLU A 174 -27.05 5.00 3.66
C GLU A 174 -25.54 5.17 3.96
N PRO A 175 -24.68 4.30 3.44
CA PRO A 175 -23.25 4.37 3.71
C PRO A 175 -22.64 5.58 3.00
N ARG A 176 -21.98 6.46 3.77
CA ARG A 176 -21.21 7.56 3.23
C ARG A 176 -19.73 7.29 3.46
N TYR A 177 -19.02 7.02 2.38
CA TYR A 177 -17.57 6.84 2.43
C TYR A 177 -16.86 8.20 2.53
N LEU A 178 -16.04 8.35 3.57
CA LEU A 178 -15.21 9.53 3.77
C LEU A 178 -13.85 9.32 3.12
N TYR A 179 -13.21 10.42 2.74
CA TYR A 179 -11.84 10.47 2.22
C TYR A 179 -11.60 9.83 0.85
N ASN A 180 -11.98 8.59 0.62
CA ASN A 180 -11.90 7.88 -0.65
C ASN A 180 -13.30 7.43 -1.09
N GLN A 181 -14.10 8.37 -1.58
CA GLN A 181 -15.51 8.12 -1.94
C GLN A 181 -15.66 7.12 -3.09
N ALA A 182 -14.68 7.08 -3.99
CA ALA A 182 -14.67 6.14 -5.11
C ALA A 182 -14.20 4.73 -4.72
N LEU A 183 -13.77 4.53 -3.46
CA LEU A 183 -13.20 3.28 -2.94
C LEU A 183 -12.07 2.70 -3.81
N ARG A 184 -11.31 3.56 -4.48
CA ARG A 184 -10.19 3.12 -5.31
C ARG A 184 -9.01 2.74 -4.42
N SER A 185 -8.65 1.47 -4.40
CA SER A 185 -7.47 0.99 -3.66
C SER A 185 -6.18 1.62 -4.19
N GLN A 186 -6.15 1.93 -5.48
CA GLN A 186 -5.04 2.57 -6.15
C GLN A 186 -4.65 3.92 -5.52
N TRP A 187 -5.62 4.72 -5.03
CA TRP A 187 -5.33 5.99 -4.36
C TRP A 187 -4.59 5.81 -3.03
N SER A 188 -5.04 4.83 -2.23
CA SER A 188 -4.38 4.52 -0.96
C SER A 188 -3.02 3.86 -1.18
N MET A 189 -2.91 2.99 -2.20
CA MET A 189 -1.66 2.33 -2.54
C MET A 189 -0.63 3.32 -3.08
N ALA A 190 -0.96 4.14 -4.08
CA ALA A 190 -0.02 5.07 -4.68
C ALA A 190 0.52 6.08 -3.65
N SER A 191 -0.35 6.68 -2.82
CA SER A 191 0.11 7.57 -1.75
C SER A 191 0.94 6.83 -0.69
N GLY A 192 0.60 5.58 -0.37
CA GLY A 192 1.35 4.75 0.58
C GLY A 192 2.71 4.28 0.05
N LEU A 193 2.83 3.98 -1.25
CA LEU A 193 4.09 3.57 -1.86
C LEU A 193 5.18 4.65 -1.83
N MET A 194 4.83 5.91 -1.68
CA MET A 194 5.83 6.97 -1.42
C MET A 194 6.65 6.66 -0.16
N MET A 195 6.01 6.17 0.90
CA MET A 195 6.69 5.71 2.11
C MET A 195 7.71 4.62 1.79
N LEU A 196 7.30 3.61 1.04
CA LEU A 196 8.15 2.46 0.72
C LEU A 196 9.38 2.87 -0.11
N VAL A 197 9.17 3.64 -1.18
CA VAL A 197 10.25 4.06 -2.08
C VAL A 197 11.24 4.96 -1.36
N LEU A 198 10.75 5.91 -0.54
CA LEU A 198 11.60 6.79 0.25
C LEU A 198 12.22 6.11 1.48
N MET A 199 11.77 4.90 1.87
CA MET A 199 12.46 4.07 2.85
C MET A 199 13.61 3.26 2.24
N VAL A 200 13.56 2.97 0.95
CA VAL A 200 14.55 2.13 0.28
C VAL A 200 15.65 2.96 -0.39
N THR A 201 15.28 3.96 -1.18
CA THR A 201 16.23 4.63 -2.08
C THR A 201 17.24 5.55 -1.38
N PRO A 202 16.90 6.41 -0.42
CA PRO A 202 17.89 7.22 0.29
C PRO A 202 18.90 6.39 1.08
N PRO A 203 18.51 5.32 1.83
CA PRO A 203 19.47 4.44 2.47
C PRO A 203 20.43 3.76 1.50
N PHE A 204 19.96 3.32 0.32
CA PHE A 204 20.82 2.75 -0.71
C PHE A 204 21.92 3.74 -1.12
N LEU A 205 21.52 4.95 -1.48
CA LEU A 205 22.48 5.97 -1.93
C LEU A 205 23.52 6.29 -0.86
N THR A 206 23.06 6.42 0.39
CA THR A 206 23.95 6.79 1.50
C THR A 206 24.86 5.64 1.91
N ALA A 207 24.35 4.40 1.96
CA ALA A 207 25.18 3.23 2.27
C ALA A 207 26.22 2.97 1.19
N LEU A 208 25.80 2.93 -0.08
CA LEU A 208 26.70 2.73 -1.21
C LEU A 208 27.77 3.83 -1.31
N GLY A 209 27.37 5.08 -1.12
CA GLY A 209 28.30 6.20 -1.19
C GLY A 209 29.46 6.09 -0.20
N VAL A 210 29.23 5.59 1.02
CA VAL A 210 30.29 5.38 2.01
C VAL A 210 31.04 4.08 1.76
N VAL A 211 30.32 2.98 1.48
CA VAL A 211 30.94 1.65 1.34
C VAL A 211 31.82 1.56 0.11
N ARG A 212 31.44 2.23 -0.99
CA ARG A 212 32.27 2.30 -2.19
C ARG A 212 33.67 2.85 -1.90
N GLU A 213 33.78 3.88 -1.07
CA GLU A 213 35.10 4.43 -0.71
C GLU A 213 35.90 3.48 0.19
N LYS A 214 35.22 2.68 1.02
CA LYS A 214 35.87 1.64 1.79
C LYS A 214 36.42 0.53 0.88
N GLU A 215 35.60 0.04 -0.04
CA GLU A 215 35.92 -1.06 -0.95
C GLU A 215 37.06 -0.68 -1.91
N ASN A 216 37.05 0.57 -2.43
CA ASN A 216 38.09 1.08 -3.33
C ASN A 216 39.34 1.59 -2.59
N GLY A 217 39.34 1.58 -1.26
CA GLY A 217 40.47 2.08 -0.46
C GLY A 217 40.62 3.60 -0.44
N SER A 218 39.79 4.36 -1.17
CA SER A 218 39.85 5.83 -1.22
C SER A 218 39.56 6.52 0.12
N ILE A 219 38.90 5.80 1.03
CA ILE A 219 38.62 6.28 2.39
C ILE A 219 39.91 6.59 3.17
N TYR A 220 41.02 5.90 2.88
CA TYR A 220 42.31 6.17 3.53
C TYR A 220 42.87 7.56 3.18
N ASN A 221 42.63 8.06 1.97
CA ASN A 221 42.99 9.42 1.59
C ASN A 221 42.22 10.47 2.39
N ILE A 222 40.94 10.14 2.74
CA ILE A 222 40.13 11.01 3.59
C ILE A 222 40.64 10.98 5.02
N TYR A 223 41.05 9.81 5.51
CA TYR A 223 41.62 9.66 6.85
C TYR A 223 42.93 10.45 7.01
N ALA A 224 43.77 10.53 5.94
CA ALA A 224 45.00 11.30 5.89
C ALA A 224 44.75 12.80 5.71
N SER A 225 43.58 13.22 5.26
CA SER A 225 43.23 14.62 5.03
C SER A 225 42.89 15.39 6.30
N THR A 226 42.89 16.73 6.17
CA THR A 226 42.51 17.65 7.26
C THR A 226 40.97 17.77 7.45
N ILE A 227 40.18 16.98 6.72
CA ILE A 227 38.70 16.99 6.80
C ILE A 227 38.24 16.39 8.13
N SER A 228 37.37 17.08 8.87
CA SER A 228 36.76 16.55 10.11
C SER A 228 35.67 15.52 9.80
N ARG A 229 35.28 14.72 10.82
CA ARG A 229 34.20 13.71 10.67
C ARG A 229 32.87 14.34 10.23
N SER A 230 32.51 15.48 10.83
CA SER A 230 31.28 16.20 10.50
C SER A 230 31.31 16.78 9.09
N GLU A 231 32.47 17.34 8.65
CA GLU A 231 32.62 17.86 7.31
C GLU A 231 32.49 16.76 6.24
N PHE A 232 33.05 15.59 6.52
CA PHE A 232 32.95 14.43 5.63
C PHE A 232 31.52 13.93 5.54
N ILE A 233 30.88 13.66 6.68
CA ILE A 233 29.51 13.16 6.72
C ILE A 233 28.57 14.14 6.02
N LEU A 234 28.58 15.42 6.37
CA LEU A 234 27.70 16.41 5.78
C LEU A 234 27.95 16.58 4.26
N GLY A 235 29.22 16.66 3.86
CA GLY A 235 29.56 16.78 2.44
C GLY A 235 29.12 15.57 1.61
N LYS A 236 29.20 14.38 2.20
CA LYS A 236 28.81 13.14 1.53
C LYS A 236 27.30 12.99 1.40
N PHE A 237 26.55 13.36 2.46
CA PHE A 237 25.10 13.19 2.48
C PHE A 237 24.34 14.28 1.73
N LEU A 238 24.87 15.48 1.64
CA LEU A 238 24.17 16.61 1.03
C LEU A 238 23.69 16.32 -0.41
N PRO A 239 24.49 15.76 -1.33
CA PRO A 239 24.02 15.40 -2.67
C PRO A 239 22.91 14.35 -2.66
N TYR A 240 23.00 13.31 -1.82
CA TYR A 240 22.00 12.27 -1.73
C TYR A 240 20.69 12.79 -1.17
N LEU A 241 20.74 13.71 -0.20
CA LEU A 241 19.58 14.39 0.32
C LEU A 241 18.90 15.24 -0.76
N LEU A 242 19.67 16.01 -1.53
CA LEU A 242 19.12 16.84 -2.62
C LEU A 242 18.45 15.97 -3.71
N ILE A 243 19.07 14.85 -4.10
CA ILE A 243 18.50 13.90 -5.05
C ILE A 243 17.19 13.33 -4.49
N SER A 244 17.17 12.96 -3.21
CA SER A 244 15.97 12.43 -2.56
C SER A 244 14.87 13.48 -2.44
N CYS A 245 15.21 14.75 -2.21
CA CYS A 245 14.27 15.88 -2.25
C CYS A 245 13.64 16.05 -3.64
N LEU A 246 14.43 15.88 -4.70
CA LEU A 246 13.92 15.87 -6.07
C LEU A 246 12.99 14.66 -6.32
N ASN A 247 13.39 13.48 -5.85
CA ASN A 247 12.56 12.27 -5.95
C ASN A 247 11.21 12.43 -5.24
N ILE A 248 11.13 13.13 -4.09
CA ILE A 248 9.85 13.45 -3.45
C ILE A 248 8.92 14.17 -4.44
N LEU A 249 9.43 15.20 -5.12
CA LEU A 249 8.63 16.00 -6.07
C LEU A 249 8.21 15.17 -7.29
N VAL A 250 9.12 14.37 -7.84
CA VAL A 250 8.83 13.50 -9.00
C VAL A 250 7.78 12.46 -8.64
N LEU A 251 7.95 11.77 -7.53
CA LEU A 251 7.00 10.75 -7.06
C LEU A 251 5.64 11.38 -6.71
N TRP A 252 5.63 12.52 -6.07
CA TRP A 252 4.40 13.26 -5.78
C TRP A 252 3.64 13.61 -7.06
N TRP A 253 4.36 14.12 -8.07
CA TRP A 253 3.78 14.37 -9.38
C TRP A 253 3.20 13.10 -10.02
N VAL A 254 3.92 11.97 -9.93
CA VAL A 254 3.45 10.66 -10.44
C VAL A 254 2.19 10.21 -9.70
N VAL A 255 2.14 10.33 -8.39
CA VAL A 255 0.94 9.96 -7.59
C VAL A 255 -0.29 10.75 -8.04
N MET A 256 -0.14 12.04 -8.29
CA MET A 256 -1.26 12.90 -8.68
C MET A 256 -1.68 12.70 -10.13
N ASN A 257 -0.72 12.62 -11.06
CA ASN A 257 -1.02 12.69 -12.49
C ASN A 257 -1.11 11.33 -13.17
N VAL A 258 -0.32 10.35 -12.74
CA VAL A 258 -0.36 8.99 -13.31
C VAL A 258 -1.40 8.13 -12.61
N PHE A 259 -1.49 8.19 -11.28
CA PHE A 259 -2.45 7.41 -10.50
C PHE A 259 -3.73 8.17 -10.18
N GLY A 260 -3.81 9.47 -10.50
CA GLY A 260 -5.00 10.29 -10.29
C GLY A 260 -5.42 10.42 -8.82
N THR A 261 -4.47 10.25 -7.89
CA THR A 261 -4.74 10.36 -6.45
C THR A 261 -4.93 11.81 -6.07
N PRO A 262 -6.06 12.21 -5.44
CA PRO A 262 -6.26 13.58 -5.02
C PRO A 262 -5.30 13.96 -3.91
N PHE A 263 -4.76 15.18 -3.97
CA PHE A 263 -4.00 15.77 -2.88
C PHE A 263 -4.87 16.85 -2.20
N LYS A 264 -5.17 16.68 -0.92
CA LYS A 264 -6.10 17.53 -0.18
C LYS A 264 -5.44 18.36 0.93
N GLY A 265 -4.21 17.99 1.32
CA GLY A 265 -3.47 18.62 2.41
C GLY A 265 -2.70 19.87 2.00
N ASP A 266 -1.88 20.35 2.93
CA ASP A 266 -0.94 21.46 2.68
C ASP A 266 0.33 20.95 1.99
N PRO A 267 0.66 21.44 0.77
CA PRO A 267 1.86 21.08 0.04
C PRO A 267 3.16 21.34 0.81
N LEU A 268 3.24 22.47 1.53
CA LEU A 268 4.44 22.83 2.28
C LEU A 268 4.66 21.89 3.46
N PHE A 269 3.59 21.57 4.19
CA PHE A 269 3.63 20.58 5.26
C PHE A 269 4.13 19.23 4.76
N TYR A 270 3.48 18.72 3.71
CA TYR A 270 3.80 17.41 3.17
C TYR A 270 5.25 17.31 2.70
N TYR A 271 5.73 18.33 1.97
CA TYR A 271 7.11 18.36 1.49
C TYR A 271 8.11 18.43 2.65
N ALA A 272 7.87 19.29 3.64
CA ALA A 272 8.74 19.41 4.83
C ALA A 272 8.80 18.10 5.64
N ALA A 273 7.66 17.45 5.87
CA ALA A 273 7.58 16.14 6.54
C ALA A 273 8.30 15.04 5.74
N SER A 274 8.18 15.06 4.41
CA SER A 274 8.88 14.12 3.53
C SER A 274 10.39 14.32 3.57
N VAL A 275 10.87 15.54 3.64
CA VAL A 275 12.31 15.86 3.80
C VAL A 275 12.82 15.32 5.14
N ILE A 276 12.07 15.50 6.23
CA ILE A 276 12.43 14.93 7.54
C ILE A 276 12.50 13.40 7.47
N TYR A 277 11.55 12.76 6.79
CA TYR A 277 11.56 11.31 6.58
C TYR A 277 12.78 10.85 5.77
N VAL A 278 13.14 11.56 4.71
CA VAL A 278 14.35 11.25 3.91
C VAL A 278 15.63 11.41 4.74
N ILE A 279 15.71 12.44 5.59
CA ILE A 279 16.83 12.59 6.53
C ILE A 279 16.88 11.39 7.49
N CYS A 280 15.76 10.96 8.01
CA CYS A 280 15.66 9.79 8.87
C CYS A 280 16.15 8.53 8.13
N THR A 281 15.62 8.25 6.95
CA THR A 281 15.96 7.03 6.19
C THR A 281 17.42 7.04 5.71
N ALA A 282 17.96 8.19 5.32
CA ALA A 282 19.38 8.35 5.00
C ALA A 282 20.29 7.96 6.21
N GLY A 283 19.84 8.23 7.43
CA GLY A 283 20.52 7.80 8.65
C GLY A 283 20.61 6.27 8.77
N VAL A 284 19.58 5.53 8.31
CA VAL A 284 19.64 4.05 8.24
C VAL A 284 20.77 3.61 7.31
N GLY A 285 20.90 4.21 6.14
CA GLY A 285 22.01 3.92 5.21
C GLY A 285 23.39 4.22 5.79
N LEU A 286 23.51 5.29 6.57
CA LEU A 286 24.74 5.57 7.32
C LEU A 286 25.07 4.42 8.28
N LEU A 287 24.13 3.96 9.07
CA LEU A 287 24.34 2.85 10.01
C LEU A 287 24.73 1.57 9.28
N VAL A 288 24.04 1.21 8.21
CA VAL A 288 24.40 0.06 7.37
C VAL A 288 25.82 0.18 6.85
N SER A 289 26.22 1.38 6.39
CA SER A 289 27.57 1.59 5.91
C SER A 289 28.65 1.34 6.95
N LEU A 290 28.35 1.43 8.24
CA LEU A 290 29.32 1.13 9.32
C LEU A 290 29.55 -0.36 9.50
N LEU A 291 28.55 -1.18 9.19
CA LEU A 291 28.54 -2.62 9.42
C LEU A 291 29.19 -3.43 8.30
N VAL A 292 29.21 -2.90 7.07
CA VAL A 292 29.64 -3.63 5.89
C VAL A 292 30.85 -3.01 5.20
N GLN A 293 31.55 -3.82 4.40
CA GLN A 293 32.80 -3.42 3.71
C GLN A 293 32.66 -3.47 2.17
N THR A 294 31.64 -4.16 1.63
CA THR A 294 31.47 -4.32 0.19
C THR A 294 30.13 -3.75 -0.27
N GLN A 295 30.07 -3.25 -1.51
CA GLN A 295 28.84 -2.69 -2.07
C GLN A 295 27.71 -3.71 -2.15
N VAL A 296 28.01 -4.97 -2.47
CA VAL A 296 27.00 -6.04 -2.51
C VAL A 296 26.39 -6.24 -1.13
N ALA A 297 27.21 -6.33 -0.08
CA ALA A 297 26.72 -6.45 1.30
C ALA A 297 25.89 -5.23 1.72
N ALA A 298 26.28 -4.03 1.30
CA ALA A 298 25.54 -2.80 1.57
C ALA A 298 24.14 -2.83 0.92
N ILE A 299 24.05 -3.21 -0.35
CA ILE A 299 22.76 -3.34 -1.06
C ILE A 299 21.86 -4.37 -0.34
N THR A 300 22.39 -5.57 -0.09
CA THR A 300 21.61 -6.66 0.51
C THR A 300 21.12 -6.29 1.91
N LEU A 301 22.00 -5.78 2.77
CA LEU A 301 21.63 -5.43 4.14
C LEU A 301 20.67 -4.25 4.18
N THR A 302 20.87 -3.24 3.34
CA THR A 302 19.95 -2.11 3.24
C THR A 302 18.57 -2.58 2.77
N MET A 303 18.51 -3.48 1.78
CA MET A 303 17.25 -4.04 1.32
C MET A 303 16.50 -4.75 2.44
N VAL A 304 17.18 -5.61 3.19
CA VAL A 304 16.56 -6.34 4.31
C VAL A 304 16.07 -5.40 5.41
N ILE A 305 16.90 -4.45 5.83
CA ILE A 305 16.57 -3.54 6.95
C ILE A 305 15.51 -2.50 6.56
N SER A 306 15.46 -2.08 5.29
CA SER A 306 14.55 -1.02 4.84
C SER A 306 13.25 -1.58 4.27
N PHE A 307 13.33 -2.50 3.30
CA PHE A 307 12.16 -2.98 2.55
C PHE A 307 11.28 -3.91 3.39
N VAL A 308 11.87 -4.88 4.09
CA VAL A 308 11.08 -5.89 4.83
C VAL A 308 10.25 -5.23 5.95
N PRO A 309 10.81 -4.38 6.84
CA PRO A 309 10.00 -3.70 7.84
C PRO A 309 9.00 -2.72 7.23
N ALA A 310 9.34 -2.04 6.12
CA ALA A 310 8.43 -1.14 5.44
C ALA A 310 7.19 -1.86 4.92
N MET A 311 7.33 -3.07 4.41
CA MET A 311 6.20 -3.88 3.96
C MET A 311 5.36 -4.45 5.10
N LEU A 312 6.00 -4.94 6.17
CA LEU A 312 5.32 -5.64 7.25
C LEU A 312 4.75 -4.72 8.32
N TYR A 313 5.51 -3.69 8.74
CA TYR A 313 5.21 -2.90 9.94
C TYR A 313 4.72 -1.47 9.64
N SER A 314 4.54 -1.10 8.38
CA SER A 314 4.05 0.24 8.05
C SER A 314 2.55 0.42 8.24
N GLY A 315 1.77 -0.65 8.09
CA GLY A 315 0.31 -0.58 7.99
C GLY A 315 -0.21 -0.50 6.54
N LEU A 316 0.69 -0.57 5.54
CA LEU A 316 0.32 -0.49 4.12
C LEU A 316 -0.47 -1.70 3.64
N LEU A 317 -0.01 -2.91 3.96
CA LEU A 317 -0.65 -4.17 3.56
C LEU A 317 -1.65 -4.68 4.58
N VAL A 318 -1.31 -4.57 5.85
CA VAL A 318 -2.14 -5.02 6.97
C VAL A 318 -2.34 -3.84 7.92
N PRO A 319 -3.58 -3.42 8.21
CA PRO A 319 -3.83 -2.36 9.16
C PRO A 319 -3.22 -2.68 10.53
N ILE A 320 -2.58 -1.69 11.16
CA ILE A 320 -1.89 -1.86 12.45
C ILE A 320 -2.85 -2.33 13.55
N GLU A 321 -4.09 -1.88 13.49
CA GLU A 321 -5.15 -2.22 14.45
C GLU A 321 -5.51 -3.70 14.43
N SER A 322 -5.30 -4.39 13.30
CA SER A 322 -5.56 -5.82 13.14
C SER A 322 -4.37 -6.70 13.49
N MET A 323 -3.22 -6.11 13.83
CA MET A 323 -2.04 -6.86 14.25
C MET A 323 -2.14 -7.28 15.72
N GLU A 324 -1.45 -8.37 16.07
CA GLU A 324 -1.28 -8.79 17.47
C GLU A 324 -0.56 -7.72 18.30
N PRO A 325 -0.80 -7.63 19.62
CA PRO A 325 -0.23 -6.58 20.47
C PRO A 325 1.30 -6.47 20.39
N GLY A 326 2.03 -7.58 20.31
CA GLY A 326 3.50 -7.61 20.15
C GLY A 326 3.94 -6.98 18.83
N THR A 327 3.37 -7.43 17.71
CA THR A 327 3.66 -6.91 16.38
C THR A 327 3.27 -5.43 16.24
N ARG A 328 2.17 -5.02 16.89
CA ARG A 328 1.77 -3.62 16.93
C ARG A 328 2.81 -2.75 17.63
N PHE A 329 3.37 -3.23 18.74
CA PHE A 329 4.47 -2.52 19.42
C PHE A 329 5.71 -2.41 18.51
N GLU A 330 6.10 -3.51 17.85
CA GLU A 330 7.21 -3.51 16.89
C GLU A 330 7.00 -2.51 15.76
N ALA A 331 5.79 -2.39 15.22
CA ALA A 331 5.47 -1.44 14.17
C ALA A 331 5.78 0.02 14.56
N HIS A 332 5.60 0.39 15.83
CA HIS A 332 5.93 1.72 16.32
C HIS A 332 7.43 1.97 16.44
N LEU A 333 8.29 0.94 16.32
CA LEU A 333 9.75 1.10 16.27
C LEU A 333 10.28 1.49 14.89
N PHE A 334 9.41 1.54 13.87
CA PHE A 334 9.82 1.87 12.50
C PHE A 334 9.26 3.23 12.05
N PRO A 335 10.06 4.08 11.40
CA PRO A 335 9.62 5.40 10.92
C PRO A 335 8.58 5.32 9.81
N THR A 336 8.46 4.18 9.15
CA THR A 336 7.55 3.91 8.04
C THR A 336 6.08 4.08 8.42
N LEU A 337 5.69 3.66 9.62
CA LEU A 337 4.34 3.82 10.15
C LEU A 337 3.93 5.30 10.20
N TYR A 338 4.78 6.15 10.76
CA TYR A 338 4.49 7.58 10.93
C TYR A 338 4.42 8.29 9.59
N TYR A 339 5.33 7.98 8.68
CA TYR A 339 5.30 8.61 7.36
C TYR A 339 4.12 8.13 6.50
N LEU A 340 3.71 6.85 6.62
CA LEU A 340 2.49 6.37 5.96
C LEU A 340 1.25 7.16 6.42
N ARG A 341 1.14 7.42 7.73
CA ARG A 341 0.05 8.23 8.29
C ARG A 341 0.08 9.67 7.76
N ILE A 342 1.27 10.28 7.65
CA ILE A 342 1.46 11.59 7.03
C ILE A 342 1.01 11.56 5.57
N SER A 343 1.44 10.56 4.81
CA SER A 343 1.09 10.45 3.39
C SER A 343 -0.42 10.30 3.19
N TRP A 344 -1.07 9.35 3.86
CA TRP A 344 -2.52 9.20 3.78
C TRP A 344 -3.28 10.39 4.35
N GLY A 345 -2.77 10.99 5.42
CA GLY A 345 -3.32 12.20 6.01
C GLY A 345 -3.37 13.35 5.02
N SER A 346 -2.27 13.63 4.37
CA SER A 346 -2.15 14.73 3.41
C SER A 346 -2.86 14.45 2.09
N PHE A 347 -2.67 13.26 1.48
CA PHE A 347 -3.31 12.96 0.19
C PHE A 347 -4.83 12.83 0.29
N LEU A 348 -5.30 12.01 1.23
CA LEU A 348 -6.70 11.58 1.24
C LEU A 348 -7.57 12.35 2.22
N LYS A 349 -7.02 12.71 3.39
CA LYS A 349 -7.81 13.27 4.51
C LYS A 349 -7.73 14.79 4.61
N GLY A 350 -6.73 15.44 3.99
CA GLY A 350 -6.53 16.89 4.06
C GLY A 350 -5.96 17.37 5.41
N LEU A 351 -5.23 16.49 6.12
CA LEU A 351 -4.61 16.81 7.40
C LEU A 351 -3.28 17.55 7.20
N GLY A 352 -2.91 18.35 8.20
CA GLY A 352 -1.71 19.19 8.19
C GLY A 352 -0.96 19.19 9.53
N TRP A 353 -0.33 20.33 9.85
CA TRP A 353 0.52 20.47 11.05
C TRP A 353 -0.20 20.21 12.36
N THR A 354 -1.45 20.64 12.46
CA THR A 354 -2.24 20.57 13.70
C THR A 354 -2.59 19.15 14.09
N GLU A 355 -2.83 18.29 13.12
CA GLU A 355 -3.26 16.91 13.35
C GLU A 355 -2.11 15.90 13.33
N LEU A 356 -1.06 16.19 12.54
CA LEU A 356 0.05 15.25 12.27
C LEU A 356 1.37 15.66 12.92
N TRP A 357 1.34 16.59 13.90
CA TRP A 357 2.56 17.04 14.60
C TRP A 357 3.29 15.91 15.32
N PHE A 358 2.52 14.95 15.87
CA PHE A 358 3.10 13.81 16.59
C PHE A 358 3.90 12.90 15.66
N GLU A 359 3.39 12.60 14.48
CA GLU A 359 4.06 11.81 13.45
C GLU A 359 5.35 12.50 12.99
N VAL A 360 5.31 13.80 12.79
CA VAL A 360 6.51 14.59 12.43
C VAL A 360 7.52 14.61 13.56
N ALA A 361 7.07 14.80 14.82
CA ALA A 361 7.96 14.76 15.99
C ALA A 361 8.62 13.39 16.16
N ALA A 362 7.88 12.30 15.94
CA ALA A 362 8.43 10.95 15.94
C ALA A 362 9.52 10.78 14.88
N LEU A 363 9.27 11.22 13.64
CA LEU A 363 10.27 11.17 12.56
C LEU A 363 11.52 11.99 12.89
N MET A 364 11.38 13.18 13.47
CA MET A 364 12.51 13.98 13.93
C MET A 364 13.32 13.26 15.00
N LEU A 365 12.64 12.64 15.96
CA LEU A 365 13.31 11.86 17.01
C LEU A 365 14.11 10.69 16.42
N TYR A 366 13.52 9.92 15.49
CA TYR A 366 14.24 8.86 14.78
C TYR A 366 15.44 9.40 14.00
N ALA A 367 15.26 10.50 13.27
CA ALA A 367 16.36 11.13 12.55
C ALA A 367 17.51 11.48 13.50
N VAL A 368 17.22 12.16 14.60
CA VAL A 368 18.24 12.53 15.60
C VAL A 368 18.94 11.30 16.16
N ILE A 369 18.19 10.27 16.57
CA ILE A 369 18.79 9.04 17.14
C ILE A 369 19.71 8.37 16.11
N LEU A 370 19.25 8.15 14.89
CA LEU A 370 20.03 7.45 13.85
C LEU A 370 21.30 8.23 13.48
N TRP A 371 21.21 9.55 13.36
CA TRP A 371 22.35 10.38 13.03
C TRP A 371 23.36 10.50 14.19
N VAL A 372 22.90 10.63 15.43
CA VAL A 372 23.75 10.62 16.63
C VAL A 372 24.49 9.29 16.75
N VAL A 373 23.76 8.17 16.66
CA VAL A 373 24.37 6.82 16.71
C VAL A 373 25.35 6.64 15.54
N GLY A 374 24.98 7.05 14.33
CA GLY A 374 25.85 6.99 13.16
C GLY A 374 27.12 7.82 13.33
N TYR A 375 26.98 9.06 13.82
CA TYR A 375 28.10 9.95 14.07
C TYR A 375 29.05 9.44 15.16
N LEU A 376 28.55 8.94 16.27
CA LEU A 376 29.34 8.41 17.37
C LEU A 376 30.14 7.17 16.97
N ASN A 377 29.55 6.30 16.14
CA ASN A 377 30.18 5.06 15.68
C ASN A 377 31.05 5.25 14.42
N PHE A 378 30.96 6.38 13.74
CA PHE A 378 31.82 6.68 12.60
C PHE A 378 33.24 7.03 13.08
N HIS A 379 34.19 6.11 12.93
CA HIS A 379 35.59 6.31 13.33
C HIS A 379 36.45 6.67 12.12
N LYS A 380 37.22 7.76 12.24
CA LYS A 380 38.18 8.21 11.20
C LYS A 380 39.41 7.30 11.10
N ARG A 381 39.64 6.41 12.08
CA ARG A 381 40.76 5.46 12.08
C ARG A 381 40.20 4.03 12.22
N PRO A 382 40.73 3.05 11.45
CA PRO A 382 40.32 1.67 11.66
C PRO A 382 40.68 1.27 13.11
N ARG A 383 39.74 0.75 13.86
CA ARG A 383 40.05 0.01 15.08
C ARG A 383 40.81 -1.24 14.65
N ARG A 384 42.07 -1.39 15.14
CA ARG A 384 42.83 -2.63 15.03
C ARG A 384 42.12 -3.76 15.75
#